data_0812af1653950fda3fc9f26d3ec99e09
#
_entry.id   0812af1653950fda3fc9f26d3ec99e09
#
_cell.length_a   1.000
_cell.length_b   1.000
_cell.length_c   1.000
_cell.angle_alpha   90.00
_cell.angle_beta   90.00
_cell.angle_gamma   90.00
#
_symmetry.space_group_name_H-M   'P 1'
#
loop_
_entity.id
_entity.type
_entity.pdbx_description
1 polymer ?
#
loop_
_entity_poly.entity_id
_entity_poly.type
_entity_poly.pdbx_seq_one_letter_code
_entity_poly.pdbx_strand_id
1 'polypeptide(L)'
;MGLIPGVTGVNKFGRNSDVAQNGTEEIWDGSAAYTFPATALMVKISQTADQEAMRGKTIKIQGLDEDWNLVVQNAVLDATLTTTPVVLTTPLIRCFRMKVLANVVSASPIRIHNAAESTDYAIISTGNNQTLMAIYTVPANKSAYMVNYYANLNPAAAVGPTSLIINL
;
A
#
# COMPACT_ATOMS: atom_id res chain seq x y z
N MET A 1 -24.04 11.85 -7.10
CA MET A 1 -24.30 10.47 -6.64
C MET A 1 -24.92 10.57 -5.27
N GLY A 2 -26.14 10.06 -5.06
CA GLY A 2 -26.82 10.12 -3.77
C GLY A 2 -26.10 9.24 -2.74
N LEU A 3 -26.00 9.72 -1.50
CA LEU A 3 -25.47 8.94 -0.39
C LEU A 3 -26.54 7.92 0.04
N ILE A 4 -26.18 6.65 0.02
CA ILE A 4 -27.02 5.59 0.60
C ILE A 4 -26.59 5.44 2.06
N PRO A 5 -27.49 5.63 3.04
CA PRO A 5 -27.16 5.48 4.44
C PRO A 5 -26.52 4.11 4.73
N GLY A 6 -25.42 4.09 5.48
CA GLY A 6 -24.71 2.87 5.83
C GLY A 6 -23.79 2.30 4.73
N VAL A 7 -23.72 2.94 3.57
CA VAL A 7 -22.86 2.53 2.45
C VAL A 7 -21.72 3.53 2.25
N THR A 8 -20.49 3.02 2.12
CA THR A 8 -19.31 3.82 1.82
C THR A 8 -18.66 3.30 0.55
N GLY A 9 -18.33 4.20 -0.37
CA GLY A 9 -17.57 3.87 -1.57
C GLY A 9 -16.09 3.67 -1.24
N VAL A 10 -15.51 2.57 -1.71
CA VAL A 10 -14.08 2.31 -1.66
C VAL A 10 -13.54 2.28 -3.09
N ASN A 11 -12.60 3.15 -3.40
CA ASN A 11 -11.89 3.13 -4.67
C ASN A 11 -10.46 2.65 -4.43
N LYS A 12 -10.08 1.57 -5.14
CA LYS A 12 -8.74 1.00 -5.10
C LYS A 12 -8.14 1.04 -6.50
N PHE A 13 -6.88 1.35 -6.55
CA PHE A 13 -6.07 1.28 -7.77
C PHE A 13 -4.68 0.83 -7.39
N GLY A 14 -4.02 0.15 -8.31
CA GLY A 14 -2.68 -0.38 -8.10
C GLY A 14 -1.93 -0.50 -9.40
N ARG A 15 -0.66 -0.75 -9.27
CA ARG A 15 0.25 -1.08 -10.35
C ARG A 15 1.15 -2.23 -9.89
N ASN A 16 1.41 -3.18 -10.75
CA ASN A 16 2.55 -4.06 -10.66
C ASN A 16 3.42 -3.79 -11.89
N SER A 17 4.64 -3.34 -11.69
CA SER A 17 5.56 -2.97 -12.77
C SER A 17 6.40 -4.13 -13.28
N ASP A 18 6.36 -5.28 -12.61
CA ASP A 18 7.21 -6.44 -12.91
C ASP A 18 6.44 -7.73 -12.59
N VAL A 19 5.44 -8.04 -13.42
CA VAL A 19 4.70 -9.29 -13.30
C VAL A 19 5.52 -10.42 -13.89
N ALA A 20 5.81 -11.44 -13.09
CA ALA A 20 6.57 -12.61 -13.53
C ALA A 20 5.85 -13.34 -14.66
N GLN A 21 6.61 -13.76 -15.68
CA GLN A 21 6.09 -14.58 -16.78
C GLN A 21 5.51 -15.90 -16.22
N ASN A 22 4.27 -16.22 -16.59
CA ASN A 22 3.53 -17.39 -16.10
C ASN A 22 3.31 -17.42 -14.58
N GLY A 23 3.48 -16.27 -13.89
CA GLY A 23 3.21 -16.09 -12.49
C GLY A 23 1.81 -15.55 -12.19
N THR A 24 1.40 -15.66 -10.94
CA THR A 24 0.23 -14.97 -10.39
C THR A 24 0.71 -14.08 -9.26
N GLU A 25 0.46 -12.78 -9.36
CA GLU A 25 0.92 -11.79 -8.39
C GLU A 25 -0.19 -10.78 -8.12
N GLU A 26 -0.16 -10.18 -6.94
CA GLU A 26 -1.04 -9.09 -6.58
C GLU A 26 -0.64 -7.79 -7.29
N ILE A 27 -1.62 -6.93 -7.50
CA ILE A 27 -1.40 -5.62 -8.11
C ILE A 27 -0.94 -4.61 -7.04
N TRP A 28 0.36 -4.53 -6.85
CA TRP A 28 1.00 -3.57 -5.95
C TRP A 28 2.45 -3.27 -6.37
N ASP A 29 3.04 -2.20 -5.85
CA ASP A 29 4.40 -1.75 -6.23
C ASP A 29 5.55 -2.54 -5.54
N GLY A 30 5.28 -3.65 -4.90
CA GLY A 30 6.28 -4.43 -4.16
C GLY A 30 7.03 -5.49 -4.97
N SER A 31 6.81 -5.61 -6.27
CA SER A 31 7.53 -6.48 -7.23
C SER A 31 7.69 -7.95 -6.83
N ALA A 32 6.77 -8.49 -6.02
CA ALA A 32 6.72 -9.90 -5.63
C ALA A 32 5.28 -10.26 -5.22
N ALA A 33 5.00 -11.56 -5.09
CA ALA A 33 3.75 -12.03 -4.51
C ALA A 33 3.55 -11.42 -3.12
N TYR A 34 2.36 -10.88 -2.87
CA TYR A 34 2.06 -10.23 -1.61
C TYR A 34 1.89 -11.24 -0.49
N THR A 35 2.60 -11.04 0.60
CA THR A 35 2.44 -11.88 1.79
C THR A 35 1.40 -11.28 2.72
N PHE A 36 0.25 -11.94 2.85
CA PHE A 36 -0.79 -11.55 3.79
C PHE A 36 -0.42 -12.00 5.21
N PRO A 37 -0.08 -11.09 6.13
CA PRO A 37 0.28 -11.49 7.49
C PRO A 37 -0.94 -12.04 8.23
N ALA A 38 -0.72 -13.04 9.09
CA ALA A 38 -1.76 -13.64 9.94
C ALA A 38 -2.00 -12.87 11.24
N THR A 39 -1.08 -11.97 11.62
CA THR A 39 -1.14 -11.12 12.82
C THR A 39 -0.73 -9.69 12.45
N ALA A 40 -0.85 -8.73 13.37
CA ALA A 40 -0.51 -7.34 13.14
C ALA A 40 1.00 -7.10 13.08
N LEU A 41 1.64 -7.50 11.98
CA LEU A 41 3.09 -7.41 11.77
C LEU A 41 3.55 -6.08 11.14
N MET A 42 2.65 -5.24 10.67
CA MET A 42 2.96 -3.93 10.10
C MET A 42 3.12 -2.92 11.23
N VAL A 43 4.34 -2.77 11.72
CA VAL A 43 4.61 -2.07 12.99
C VAL A 43 5.49 -0.84 12.85
N LYS A 44 6.23 -0.69 11.74
CA LYS A 44 7.15 0.41 11.52
C LYS A 44 7.02 1.00 10.13
N ILE A 45 7.41 2.27 10.00
CA ILE A 45 7.49 2.99 8.72
C ILE A 45 8.85 3.69 8.60
N SER A 46 9.46 3.63 7.42
CA SER A 46 10.73 4.31 7.09
C SER A 46 10.86 4.51 5.58
N GLN A 47 11.89 5.26 5.18
CA GLN A 47 12.36 5.26 3.79
C GLN A 47 13.53 4.29 3.58
N THR A 48 13.78 3.90 2.34
CA THR A 48 14.92 3.04 1.98
C THR A 48 16.24 3.83 1.88
N ALA A 49 16.15 5.13 1.59
CA ALA A 49 17.29 6.06 1.63
C ALA A 49 16.84 7.40 2.20
N ASP A 50 17.74 8.07 2.91
CA ASP A 50 17.42 9.36 3.54
C ASP A 50 17.12 10.43 2.50
N GLN A 51 16.14 11.25 2.82
CA GLN A 51 15.68 12.33 1.96
C GLN A 51 15.27 13.53 2.80
N GLU A 52 16.09 14.58 2.79
CA GLU A 52 15.87 15.79 3.58
C GLU A 52 14.47 16.39 3.39
N ALA A 53 13.98 16.44 2.14
CA ALA A 53 12.66 16.96 1.83
C ALA A 53 11.50 16.18 2.48
N MET A 54 11.76 14.94 2.91
CA MET A 54 10.78 14.06 3.56
C MET A 54 10.91 14.02 5.07
N ARG A 55 11.96 14.58 5.64
CA ARG A 55 12.16 14.63 7.10
C ARG A 55 11.01 15.37 7.79
N GLY A 56 10.47 14.78 8.84
CA GLY A 56 9.33 15.31 9.57
C GLY A 56 8.02 15.37 8.79
N LYS A 57 7.91 14.75 7.62
CA LYS A 57 6.66 14.73 6.85
C LYS A 57 5.70 13.67 7.38
N THR A 58 4.43 14.03 7.37
CA THR A 58 3.36 13.17 7.84
C THR A 58 2.86 12.26 6.72
N ILE A 59 2.77 10.97 7.03
CA ILE A 59 2.18 9.94 6.19
C ILE A 59 0.85 9.51 6.82
N LYS A 60 -0.24 9.70 6.10
CA LYS A 60 -1.55 9.16 6.48
C LYS A 60 -1.61 7.70 6.06
N ILE A 61 -2.02 6.83 6.98
CA ILE A 61 -2.08 5.39 6.81
C ILE A 61 -3.51 4.93 7.06
N GLN A 62 -4.01 4.06 6.21
CA GLN A 62 -5.32 3.42 6.34
C GLN A 62 -5.15 1.91 6.27
N GLY A 63 -5.71 1.19 7.22
CA GLY A 63 -5.56 -0.25 7.32
C GLY A 63 -6.55 -0.89 8.29
N LEU A 64 -6.27 -2.12 8.70
CA LEU A 64 -6.98 -2.85 9.75
C LEU A 64 -6.02 -3.19 10.88
N ASP A 65 -6.51 -3.10 12.12
CA ASP A 65 -5.83 -3.62 13.30
C ASP A 65 -5.97 -5.15 13.41
N GLU A 66 -5.48 -5.74 14.48
CA GLU A 66 -5.52 -7.18 14.74
C GLU A 66 -6.95 -7.72 14.90
N ASP A 67 -7.88 -6.88 15.33
CA ASP A 67 -9.31 -7.20 15.48
C ASP A 67 -10.11 -6.93 14.20
N TRP A 68 -9.44 -6.63 13.09
CA TRP A 68 -10.03 -6.31 11.79
C TRP A 68 -10.87 -5.03 11.77
N ASN A 69 -10.67 -4.12 12.74
CA ASN A 69 -11.29 -2.82 12.74
C ASN A 69 -10.54 -1.84 11.83
N LEU A 70 -11.30 -0.95 11.20
CA LEU A 70 -10.71 0.10 10.37
C LEU A 70 -9.90 1.10 11.20
N VAL A 71 -8.64 1.24 10.87
CA VAL A 71 -7.71 2.20 11.46
C VAL A 71 -7.32 3.25 10.44
N VAL A 72 -7.38 4.51 10.86
CA VAL A 72 -6.79 5.65 10.15
C VAL A 72 -5.84 6.34 11.12
N GLN A 73 -4.55 6.32 10.81
CA GLN A 73 -3.53 6.92 11.65
C GLN A 73 -2.54 7.73 10.83
N ASN A 74 -1.81 8.61 11.50
CA ASN A 74 -0.71 9.35 10.93
C ASN A 74 0.62 8.88 11.54
N ALA A 75 1.63 8.73 10.72
CA ALA A 75 3.02 8.55 11.15
C ALA A 75 3.85 9.72 10.62
N VAL A 76 4.75 10.23 11.44
CA VAL A 76 5.68 11.29 11.05
C VAL A 76 7.04 10.66 10.83
N LEU A 77 7.58 10.77 9.62
CA LEU A 77 8.94 10.29 9.33
C LEU A 77 9.95 11.02 10.21
N ASP A 78 11.03 10.33 10.59
CA ASP A 78 12.06 10.91 11.46
C ASP A 78 12.57 12.23 10.89
N ALA A 79 12.73 13.22 11.79
CA ALA A 79 13.07 14.59 11.40
C ALA A 79 14.57 14.77 11.10
N THR A 80 15.40 13.80 11.46
CA THR A 80 16.85 13.84 11.27
C THR A 80 17.30 12.93 10.15
N LEU A 81 16.73 11.70 10.10
CA LEU A 81 17.14 10.66 9.16
C LEU A 81 15.94 9.79 8.80
N THR A 82 15.37 9.97 7.61
CA THR A 82 14.11 9.29 7.19
C THR A 82 14.23 7.77 7.07
N THR A 83 15.44 7.22 7.07
CA THR A 83 15.69 5.78 7.16
C THR A 83 15.54 5.24 8.58
N THR A 84 15.51 6.10 9.60
CA THR A 84 15.23 5.68 10.98
C THR A 84 13.77 5.23 11.07
N PRO A 85 13.50 3.96 11.45
CA PRO A 85 12.15 3.46 11.51
C PRO A 85 11.33 4.11 12.64
N VAL A 86 10.16 4.57 12.30
CA VAL A 86 9.18 5.11 13.25
C VAL A 86 8.12 4.05 13.53
N VAL A 87 7.85 3.79 14.81
CA VAL A 87 6.84 2.82 15.24
C VAL A 87 5.44 3.39 14.99
N LEU A 88 4.56 2.58 14.42
CA LEU A 88 3.16 2.95 14.24
C LEU A 88 2.43 2.96 15.59
N THR A 89 1.52 3.89 15.77
CA THR A 89 0.70 3.98 17.00
C THR A 89 -0.16 2.73 17.19
N THR A 90 -0.74 2.23 16.08
CA THR A 90 -1.50 0.99 16.05
C THR A 90 -0.83 0.04 15.05
N PRO A 91 -0.35 -1.14 15.48
CA PRO A 91 0.08 -2.20 14.57
C PRO A 91 -1.05 -2.60 13.62
N LEU A 92 -0.72 -2.93 12.38
CA LEU A 92 -1.72 -3.28 11.38
C LEU A 92 -1.52 -4.72 10.89
N ILE A 93 -2.64 -5.42 10.69
CA ILE A 93 -2.70 -6.71 10.00
C ILE A 93 -2.88 -6.51 8.49
N ARG A 94 -3.45 -5.36 8.09
CA ARG A 94 -3.63 -4.95 6.67
C ARG A 94 -3.35 -3.46 6.52
N CYS A 95 -2.67 -3.10 5.46
CA CYS A 95 -2.56 -1.71 5.02
C CYS A 95 -3.25 -1.57 3.65
N PHE A 96 -4.12 -0.58 3.51
CA PHE A 96 -4.81 -0.33 2.25
C PHE A 96 -4.20 0.81 1.48
N ARG A 97 -3.75 1.83 2.19
CA ARG A 97 -3.23 3.05 1.59
C ARG A 97 -2.28 3.76 2.54
N MET A 98 -1.20 4.23 1.97
CA MET A 98 -0.40 5.30 2.53
C MET A 98 -0.48 6.52 1.61
N LYS A 99 -0.45 7.71 2.19
CA LYS A 99 -0.40 8.97 1.45
C LYS A 99 0.45 10.00 2.19
N VAL A 100 1.37 10.62 1.48
CA VAL A 100 2.12 11.80 1.96
C VAL A 100 1.16 12.98 2.06
N LEU A 101 1.07 13.64 3.23
CA LEU A 101 0.19 14.80 3.44
C LEU A 101 0.85 16.13 3.07
N ALA A 102 2.08 16.13 2.59
CA ALA A 102 2.79 17.29 2.09
C ALA A 102 2.79 17.33 0.56
N ASN A 103 2.96 18.52 0.00
CA ASN A 103 3.14 18.70 -1.45
C ASN A 103 4.60 18.39 -1.84
N VAL A 104 5.03 17.15 -1.56
CA VAL A 104 6.37 16.65 -1.84
C VAL A 104 6.22 15.25 -2.42
N VAL A 105 7.00 14.96 -3.45
CA VAL A 105 7.10 13.63 -4.04
C VAL A 105 8.34 12.94 -3.46
N SER A 106 8.17 11.69 -3.04
CA SER A 106 9.28 10.91 -2.49
C SER A 106 10.25 10.47 -3.60
N ALA A 107 11.53 10.80 -3.45
CA ALA A 107 12.60 10.32 -4.34
C ALA A 107 13.21 8.99 -3.88
N SER A 108 12.74 8.45 -2.74
CA SER A 108 13.11 7.13 -2.21
C SER A 108 11.84 6.43 -1.72
N PRO A 109 11.71 5.11 -1.88
CA PRO A 109 10.53 4.39 -1.41
C PRO A 109 10.26 4.60 0.08
N ILE A 110 8.98 4.83 0.42
CA ILE A 110 8.49 4.82 1.81
C ILE A 110 7.77 3.50 2.01
N ARG A 111 8.09 2.78 3.07
CA ARG A 111 7.59 1.43 3.29
C ARG A 111 7.09 1.22 4.72
N ILE A 112 6.00 0.46 4.85
CA ILE A 112 5.58 -0.14 6.11
C ILE A 112 6.11 -1.57 6.13
N HIS A 113 6.76 -1.94 7.24
CA HIS A 113 7.43 -3.22 7.39
C HIS A 113 7.25 -3.83 8.78
N ASN A 114 7.70 -5.09 8.94
CA ASN A 114 7.72 -5.77 10.22
C ASN A 114 8.79 -5.20 11.17
N ALA A 115 8.80 -5.67 12.41
CA ALA A 115 9.75 -5.23 13.44
C ALA A 115 11.21 -5.49 13.06
N ALA A 116 11.48 -6.56 12.31
CA ALA A 116 12.81 -6.94 11.85
C ALA A 116 13.23 -6.24 10.54
N GLU A 117 12.35 -5.45 9.92
CA GLU A 117 12.59 -4.72 8.65
C GLU A 117 12.91 -5.63 7.46
N SER A 118 12.51 -6.89 7.55
CA SER A 118 12.80 -7.92 6.56
C SER A 118 11.68 -8.13 5.53
N THR A 119 10.48 -7.61 5.80
CA THR A 119 9.30 -7.76 4.93
C THR A 119 8.54 -6.45 4.85
N ASP A 120 8.36 -5.97 3.63
CA ASP A 120 7.55 -4.80 3.31
C ASP A 120 6.11 -5.21 2.99
N TYR A 121 5.13 -4.48 3.54
CA TYR A 121 3.70 -4.75 3.36
C TYR A 121 2.95 -3.64 2.64
N ALA A 122 3.51 -2.45 2.57
CA ALA A 122 2.98 -1.35 1.77
C ALA A 122 4.11 -0.42 1.37
N ILE A 123 4.11 0.02 0.12
CA ILE A 123 5.19 0.83 -0.45
C ILE A 123 4.58 2.03 -1.17
N ILE A 124 5.11 3.21 -0.89
CA ILE A 124 5.00 4.36 -1.79
C ILE A 124 6.29 4.37 -2.60
N SER A 125 6.21 3.99 -3.86
CA SER A 125 7.37 3.95 -4.75
C SER A 125 7.91 5.35 -5.07
N THR A 126 9.17 5.41 -5.43
CA THR A 126 9.82 6.64 -5.93
C THR A 126 8.97 7.32 -6.99
N GLY A 127 8.85 8.64 -6.89
CA GLY A 127 8.06 9.44 -7.82
C GLY A 127 6.57 9.51 -7.50
N ASN A 128 6.11 8.77 -6.47
CA ASN A 128 4.71 8.79 -6.04
C ASN A 128 4.54 9.50 -4.69
N ASN A 129 3.31 9.89 -4.39
CA ASN A 129 2.92 10.45 -3.08
C ASN A 129 1.88 9.58 -2.36
N GLN A 130 1.56 8.42 -2.91
CA GLN A 130 0.68 7.42 -2.30
C GLN A 130 1.00 6.01 -2.81
N THR A 131 0.54 5.01 -2.07
CA THR A 131 0.63 3.61 -2.50
C THR A 131 -0.18 3.35 -3.77
N LEU A 132 0.36 2.56 -4.67
CA LEU A 132 -0.33 2.00 -5.83
C LEU A 132 -0.55 0.50 -5.58
N MET A 133 -1.54 0.17 -4.75
CA MET A 133 -1.86 -1.21 -4.39
C MET A 133 -3.37 -1.44 -4.48
N ALA A 134 -3.80 -2.39 -5.30
CA ALA A 134 -5.20 -2.77 -5.48
C ALA A 134 -5.66 -3.83 -4.47
N ILE A 135 -5.01 -3.91 -3.33
CA ILE A 135 -5.33 -4.84 -2.24
C ILE A 135 -6.32 -4.17 -1.30
N TYR A 136 -7.39 -4.87 -0.95
CA TYR A 136 -8.36 -4.43 0.04
C TYR A 136 -8.89 -5.63 0.81
N THR A 137 -8.99 -5.50 2.11
CA THR A 137 -9.62 -6.47 2.99
C THR A 137 -10.84 -5.83 3.64
N VAL A 138 -11.97 -6.50 3.61
CA VAL A 138 -13.22 -6.00 4.18
C VAL A 138 -13.09 -5.97 5.70
N PRO A 139 -13.37 -4.83 6.37
CA PRO A 139 -13.34 -4.76 7.83
C PRO A 139 -14.34 -5.71 8.49
N ALA A 140 -14.12 -6.03 9.76
CA ALA A 140 -15.04 -6.84 10.55
C ALA A 140 -16.47 -6.28 10.48
N ASN A 141 -17.45 -7.18 10.45
CA ASN A 141 -18.88 -6.86 10.43
C ASN A 141 -19.32 -5.97 9.24
N LYS A 142 -18.57 -5.99 8.15
CA LYS A 142 -18.90 -5.30 6.89
C LYS A 142 -19.02 -6.29 5.76
N SER A 143 -19.78 -5.90 4.73
CA SER A 143 -19.83 -6.60 3.45
C SER A 143 -19.37 -5.65 2.34
N ALA A 144 -18.67 -6.17 1.36
CA ALA A 144 -18.26 -5.40 0.20
C ALA A 144 -18.90 -5.98 -1.06
N TYR A 145 -19.31 -5.10 -1.96
CA TYR A 145 -19.82 -5.44 -3.28
C TYR A 145 -18.92 -4.81 -4.32
N MET A 146 -18.36 -5.61 -5.20
CA MET A 146 -17.60 -5.10 -6.33
C MET A 146 -18.59 -4.57 -7.38
N VAL A 147 -18.54 -3.27 -7.62
CA VAL A 147 -19.41 -2.58 -8.56
C VAL A 147 -18.78 -2.50 -9.94
N ASN A 148 -17.48 -2.31 -9.99
CA ASN A 148 -16.73 -2.20 -11.23
C ASN A 148 -15.26 -2.53 -11.01
N TYR A 149 -14.59 -3.07 -12.03
CA TYR A 149 -13.13 -3.15 -12.09
C TYR A 149 -12.63 -2.77 -13.49
N TYR A 150 -11.43 -2.27 -13.55
CA TYR A 150 -10.72 -1.99 -14.78
C TYR A 150 -9.28 -2.46 -14.64
N ALA A 151 -8.77 -3.17 -15.63
CA ALA A 151 -7.38 -3.57 -15.69
C ALA A 151 -6.82 -3.35 -17.10
N ASN A 152 -5.55 -2.99 -17.17
CA ASN A 152 -4.82 -2.80 -18.41
C ASN A 152 -3.42 -3.40 -18.28
N LEU A 153 -2.94 -3.96 -19.35
CA LEU A 153 -1.58 -4.44 -19.51
C LEU A 153 -0.83 -3.45 -20.42
N ASN A 154 0.30 -2.95 -19.92
CA ASN A 154 1.19 -2.09 -20.70
C ASN A 154 2.54 -2.81 -20.88
N PRO A 155 2.71 -3.62 -21.91
CA PRO A 155 3.97 -4.32 -22.15
C PRO A 155 5.07 -3.31 -22.48
N ALA A 156 6.24 -3.46 -21.85
CA ALA A 156 7.40 -2.61 -22.09
C ALA A 156 8.04 -2.79 -23.47
N ALA A 157 7.78 -3.94 -24.13
CA ALA A 157 8.22 -4.23 -25.47
C ALA A 157 7.20 -5.14 -26.19
N ALA A 158 7.06 -4.98 -27.50
CA ALA A 158 6.21 -5.83 -28.33
C ALA A 158 6.88 -7.20 -28.54
N VAL A 159 6.76 -8.11 -27.60
CA VAL A 159 7.34 -9.45 -27.67
C VAL A 159 6.23 -10.49 -27.57
N GLY A 160 5.66 -10.84 -28.71
CA GLY A 160 4.74 -11.97 -28.82
C GLY A 160 3.34 -11.77 -28.20
N PRO A 161 2.47 -12.77 -28.28
CA PRO A 161 1.13 -12.70 -27.71
C PRO A 161 1.21 -12.67 -26.19
N THR A 162 0.68 -11.60 -25.58
CA THR A 162 0.63 -11.41 -24.15
C THR A 162 -0.81 -11.53 -23.68
N SER A 163 -1.08 -12.44 -22.78
CA SER A 163 -2.39 -12.58 -22.13
C SER A 163 -2.30 -12.21 -20.65
N LEU A 164 -3.31 -11.51 -20.16
CA LEU A 164 -3.49 -11.21 -18.75
C LEU A 164 -4.70 -11.98 -18.24
N ILE A 165 -4.50 -12.81 -17.22
CA ILE A 165 -5.59 -13.48 -16.50
C ILE A 165 -5.76 -12.75 -15.18
N ILE A 166 -6.97 -12.27 -14.91
CA ILE A 166 -7.31 -11.58 -13.67
C ILE A 166 -8.14 -12.53 -12.81
N ASN A 167 -7.63 -12.86 -11.63
CA ASN A 167 -8.35 -13.59 -10.60
C ASN A 167 -8.92 -12.59 -9.58
N LEU A 168 -10.20 -12.70 -9.30
CA LEU A 168 -10.94 -11.84 -8.37
C LEU A 168 -11.42 -12.66 -7.16
#